data_0f551560eea6755c8d21d8404e50ede2
#
_entry.id   0f551560eea6755c8d21d8404e50ede2
#
_cell.length_a   1.000
_cell.length_b   1.000
_cell.length_c   1.000
_cell.angle_alpha   90.00
_cell.angle_beta   90.00
_cell.angle_gamma   90.00
#
_symmetry.space_group_name_H-M   'P 1'
#
loop_
_entity.id
_entity.type
_entity.pdbx_description
1 polymer ?
#
loop_
_entity_poly.entity_id
_entity_poly.type
_entity_poly.pdbx_seq_one_letter_code
_entity_poly.pdbx_strand_id
1 'polypeptide(L)'
;LAFTRSLTLHLSELPRGKVLGIVNFPTFRQAMAAAQHIVKLGPTAVELVDRIMIELALANPAFKPTIETALIGKPAAILLVEFAGADAAALQGKLRDLQALMGDLGLPGSVVPMPDEAPQKNLWEVRKAGLNIMMSLKGDGKPVSFIEDCAVPLEHLADYTDALTEV
;
A
#
# COMPACT_ATOMS: atom_id res chain seq x y z
N LEU A 1 -3.02 33.19 2.09
CA LEU A 1 -1.67 33.10 2.64
C LEU A 1 -1.75 33.26 4.17
N ALA A 2 -1.10 32.39 4.91
CA ALA A 2 -1.01 32.43 6.36
C ALA A 2 0.43 32.21 6.82
N PHE A 3 0.78 32.78 7.97
CA PHE A 3 2.07 32.55 8.63
C PHE A 3 1.83 31.79 9.94
N THR A 4 2.49 30.64 10.10
CA THR A 4 2.41 29.89 11.33
C THR A 4 3.28 30.57 12.40
N ARG A 5 2.67 31.03 13.48
CA ARG A 5 3.37 31.66 14.61
C ARG A 5 3.82 30.63 15.65
N SER A 6 2.99 29.63 15.87
CA SER A 6 3.28 28.56 16.84
C SER A 6 2.59 27.28 16.40
N LEU A 7 3.17 26.14 16.74
CA LEU A 7 2.65 24.81 16.43
C LEU A 7 2.79 23.91 17.67
N THR A 8 1.71 23.26 18.05
CA THR A 8 1.73 22.21 19.08
C THR A 8 1.62 20.86 18.40
N LEU A 9 2.58 19.97 18.65
CA LEU A 9 2.63 18.64 18.06
C LEU A 9 2.41 17.58 19.13
N HIS A 10 1.60 16.57 18.78
CA HIS A 10 1.54 15.33 19.55
C HIS A 10 2.63 14.39 19.02
N LEU A 11 3.49 13.91 19.92
CA LEU A 11 4.54 12.97 19.57
C LEU A 11 4.11 11.55 19.88
N SER A 12 4.47 10.62 19.00
CA SER A 12 4.33 9.18 19.22
C SER A 12 5.72 8.56 19.46
N GLU A 13 5.76 7.48 20.25
CA GLU A 13 6.99 6.72 20.40
C GLU A 13 7.44 6.12 19.06
N LEU A 14 8.76 6.15 18.81
CA LEU A 14 9.32 5.50 17.65
C LEU A 14 9.24 3.97 17.82
N PRO A 15 8.59 3.24 16.90
CA PRO A 15 8.46 1.80 17.03
C PRO A 15 9.83 1.12 16.94
N ARG A 16 10.05 0.07 17.74
CA ARG A 16 11.30 -0.71 17.77
C ARG A 16 11.41 -1.71 16.63
N GLY A 17 10.30 -2.10 16.04
CA GLY A 17 10.25 -3.03 14.91
C GLY A 17 9.05 -2.81 14.03
N LYS A 18 9.15 -3.32 12.81
CA LYS A 18 8.10 -3.26 11.80
C LYS A 18 8.06 -4.56 11.03
N VAL A 19 6.87 -4.92 10.55
CA VAL A 19 6.66 -5.97 9.58
C VAL A 19 5.74 -5.48 8.48
N LEU A 20 5.89 -6.00 7.28
CA LEU A 20 5.09 -5.62 6.13
C LEU A 20 4.44 -6.86 5.51
N GLY A 21 3.14 -6.81 5.30
CA GLY A 21 2.40 -7.78 4.51
C GLY A 21 2.00 -7.16 3.18
N ILE A 22 2.36 -7.79 2.07
CA ILE A 22 1.95 -7.34 0.75
C ILE A 22 0.80 -8.21 0.29
N VAL A 23 -0.40 -7.63 0.22
CA VAL A 23 -1.61 -8.33 -0.21
C VAL A 23 -1.80 -8.12 -1.71
N ASN A 24 -1.83 -9.21 -2.47
CA ASN A 24 -2.00 -9.20 -3.92
C ASN A 24 -3.47 -9.43 -4.29
N PHE A 25 -4.04 -8.55 -5.12
CA PHE A 25 -5.45 -8.60 -5.50
C PHE A 25 -5.64 -8.82 -7.01
N PRO A 26 -6.54 -9.73 -7.40
CA PRO A 26 -6.86 -9.96 -8.81
C PRO A 26 -7.62 -8.79 -9.45
N THR A 27 -8.33 -7.97 -8.65
CA THR A 27 -9.04 -6.77 -9.12
C THR A 27 -8.78 -5.59 -8.20
N PHE A 28 -8.82 -4.37 -8.76
CA PHE A 28 -8.68 -3.13 -8.01
C PHE A 28 -9.80 -2.97 -6.97
N ARG A 29 -11.06 -3.28 -7.37
CA ARG A 29 -12.22 -3.24 -6.48
C ARG A 29 -12.04 -4.09 -5.22
N GLN A 30 -11.49 -5.32 -5.37
CA GLN A 30 -11.23 -6.17 -4.20
C GLN A 30 -10.21 -5.57 -3.24
N ALA A 31 -9.18 -4.88 -3.74
CA ALA A 31 -8.22 -4.18 -2.90
C ALA A 31 -8.91 -3.08 -2.09
N MET A 32 -9.77 -2.28 -2.73
CA MET A 32 -10.52 -1.22 -2.07
C MET A 32 -11.52 -1.75 -1.05
N ALA A 33 -12.25 -2.82 -1.40
CA ALA A 33 -13.21 -3.45 -0.50
C ALA A 33 -12.54 -4.11 0.72
N ALA A 34 -11.34 -4.66 0.56
CA ALA A 34 -10.60 -5.31 1.65
C ALA A 34 -10.09 -4.31 2.70
N ALA A 35 -9.86 -3.05 2.33
CA ALA A 35 -9.29 -2.03 3.22
C ALA A 35 -10.08 -1.89 4.53
N GLN A 36 -11.42 -1.88 4.48
CA GLN A 36 -12.29 -1.79 5.65
C GLN A 36 -12.16 -2.96 6.64
N HIS A 37 -11.71 -4.11 6.17
CA HIS A 37 -11.46 -5.28 7.00
C HIS A 37 -10.03 -5.27 7.55
N ILE A 38 -9.07 -4.92 6.71
CA ILE A 38 -7.64 -4.86 7.06
C ILE A 38 -7.39 -3.87 8.20
N VAL A 39 -8.02 -2.70 8.18
CA VAL A 39 -7.83 -1.67 9.24
C VAL A 39 -8.22 -2.14 10.62
N LYS A 40 -9.12 -3.15 10.74
CA LYS A 40 -9.52 -3.75 12.03
C LYS A 40 -8.39 -4.52 12.70
N LEU A 41 -7.36 -4.92 11.96
CA LEU A 41 -6.15 -5.54 12.50
C LEU A 41 -5.21 -4.51 13.16
N GLY A 42 -5.48 -3.21 13.02
CA GLY A 42 -4.68 -2.12 13.57
C GLY A 42 -3.33 -1.93 12.89
N PRO A 43 -3.27 -1.87 11.54
CA PRO A 43 -2.04 -1.56 10.83
C PRO A 43 -1.60 -0.11 11.11
N THR A 44 -0.29 0.13 11.03
CA THR A 44 0.30 1.48 11.11
C THR A 44 0.10 2.24 9.80
N ALA A 45 0.14 1.52 8.68
CA ALA A 45 -0.12 2.06 7.35
C ALA A 45 -0.75 1.01 6.44
N VAL A 46 -1.60 1.47 5.52
CA VAL A 46 -2.12 0.67 4.40
C VAL A 46 -2.00 1.54 3.15
N GLU A 47 -1.15 1.11 2.21
CA GLU A 47 -0.85 1.85 0.99
C GLU A 47 -1.18 1.03 -0.25
N LEU A 48 -1.84 1.66 -1.20
CA LEU A 48 -2.20 1.05 -2.47
C LEU A 48 -1.10 1.28 -3.52
N VAL A 49 -0.80 0.23 -4.29
CA VAL A 49 -0.05 0.32 -5.53
C VAL A 49 -0.87 -0.37 -6.62
N ASP A 50 -1.28 0.36 -7.61
CA ASP A 50 -2.10 -0.13 -8.72
C ASP A 50 -1.27 -0.82 -9.81
N ARG A 51 -1.95 -1.41 -10.78
CA ARG A 51 -1.31 -2.11 -11.89
C ARG A 51 -0.36 -1.21 -12.70
N ILE A 52 -0.74 0.03 -12.95
CA ILE A 52 0.09 0.96 -13.75
C ILE A 52 1.42 1.19 -13.04
N MET A 53 1.39 1.46 -11.74
CA MET A 53 2.59 1.63 -10.95
C MET A 53 3.43 0.35 -10.86
N ILE A 54 2.79 -0.82 -10.74
CA ILE A 54 3.48 -2.12 -10.76
C ILE A 54 4.22 -2.30 -12.09
N GLU A 55 3.54 -2.08 -13.22
CA GLU A 55 4.12 -2.24 -14.56
C GLU A 55 5.27 -1.25 -14.81
N LEU A 56 5.13 0.00 -14.39
CA LEU A 56 6.19 1.01 -14.48
C LEU A 56 7.41 0.66 -13.61
N ALA A 57 7.18 0.13 -12.40
CA ALA A 57 8.26 -0.34 -11.54
C ALA A 57 8.97 -1.56 -12.13
N LEU A 58 8.22 -2.51 -12.72
CA LEU A 58 8.79 -3.68 -13.43
C LEU A 58 9.59 -3.29 -14.67
N ALA A 59 9.19 -2.22 -15.36
CA ALA A 59 9.93 -1.70 -16.53
C ALA A 59 11.23 -0.97 -16.14
N ASN A 60 11.38 -0.56 -14.88
CA ASN A 60 12.59 0.11 -14.40
C ASN A 60 13.60 -0.90 -13.84
N PRO A 61 14.79 -1.05 -14.44
CA PRO A 61 15.80 -2.01 -13.99
C PRO A 61 16.24 -1.85 -12.53
N ALA A 62 16.17 -0.62 -11.98
CA ALA A 62 16.53 -0.35 -10.58
C ALA A 62 15.47 -0.85 -9.59
N PHE A 63 14.20 -0.87 -9.97
CA PHE A 63 13.08 -1.25 -9.10
C PHE A 63 12.57 -2.67 -9.33
N LYS A 64 12.78 -3.19 -10.54
CA LYS A 64 12.29 -4.51 -10.94
C LYS A 64 12.61 -5.62 -9.94
N PRO A 65 13.88 -5.79 -9.46
CA PRO A 65 14.18 -6.88 -8.52
C PRO A 65 13.40 -6.77 -7.21
N THR A 66 13.15 -5.54 -6.74
CA THR A 66 12.42 -5.30 -5.50
C THR A 66 10.93 -5.59 -5.68
N ILE A 67 10.31 -5.06 -6.73
CA ILE A 67 8.87 -5.25 -6.92
C ILE A 67 8.51 -6.71 -7.22
N GLU A 68 9.36 -7.44 -7.93
CA GLU A 68 9.16 -8.88 -8.20
C GLU A 68 9.05 -9.71 -6.93
N THR A 69 9.74 -9.34 -5.85
CA THR A 69 9.64 -10.05 -4.55
C THR A 69 8.30 -9.85 -3.86
N ALA A 70 7.55 -8.81 -4.23
CA ALA A 70 6.25 -8.46 -3.64
C ALA A 70 5.06 -9.07 -4.39
N LEU A 71 5.26 -9.60 -5.60
CA LEU A 71 4.18 -10.00 -6.48
C LEU A 71 3.89 -11.50 -6.43
N ILE A 72 2.60 -11.83 -6.46
CA ILE A 72 2.07 -13.16 -6.70
C ILE A 72 1.29 -13.12 -8.02
N GLY A 73 1.85 -13.74 -9.04
CA GLY A 73 1.25 -13.73 -10.39
C GLY A 73 1.24 -12.34 -11.02
N LYS A 74 0.07 -11.91 -11.52
CA LYS A 74 -0.14 -10.60 -12.15
C LYS A 74 -1.30 -9.88 -11.47
N PRO A 75 -1.12 -9.32 -10.28
CA PRO A 75 -2.20 -8.65 -9.56
C PRO A 75 -2.63 -7.36 -10.29
N ALA A 76 -3.90 -6.98 -10.12
CA ALA A 76 -4.41 -5.68 -10.55
C ALA A 76 -4.04 -4.57 -9.58
N ALA A 77 -3.81 -4.92 -8.32
CA ALA A 77 -3.36 -4.01 -7.27
C ALA A 77 -2.67 -4.79 -6.15
N ILE A 78 -1.81 -4.12 -5.40
CA ILE A 78 -1.30 -4.63 -4.13
C ILE A 78 -1.59 -3.61 -3.02
N LEU A 79 -1.82 -4.11 -1.79
CA LEU A 79 -1.83 -3.30 -0.59
C LEU A 79 -0.58 -3.61 0.24
N LEU A 80 0.17 -2.56 0.59
CA LEU A 80 1.27 -2.60 1.52
C LEU A 80 0.70 -2.37 2.93
N VAL A 81 0.66 -3.40 3.76
CA VAL A 81 0.08 -3.37 5.11
C VAL A 81 1.20 -3.44 6.14
N GLU A 82 1.53 -2.29 6.74
CA GLU A 82 2.59 -2.19 7.74
C GLU A 82 2.02 -2.33 9.16
N PHE A 83 2.66 -3.14 9.97
CA PHE A 83 2.46 -3.17 11.42
C PHE A 83 3.75 -2.78 12.12
N ALA A 84 3.65 -1.92 13.14
CA ALA A 84 4.79 -1.46 13.90
C ALA A 84 4.54 -1.66 15.41
N GLY A 85 5.60 -1.93 16.16
CA GLY A 85 5.50 -2.18 17.60
C GLY A 85 6.84 -2.52 18.24
N ALA A 86 6.80 -2.85 19.53
CA ALA A 86 7.98 -3.19 20.31
C ALA A 86 8.26 -4.71 20.38
N ASP A 87 7.21 -5.55 20.21
CA ASP A 87 7.28 -6.99 20.36
C ASP A 87 7.29 -7.70 19.00
N ALA A 88 8.40 -8.32 18.66
CA ALA A 88 8.58 -9.05 17.41
C ALA A 88 7.61 -10.25 17.26
N ALA A 89 7.28 -10.95 18.37
CA ALA A 89 6.36 -12.06 18.31
C ALA A 89 4.93 -11.61 18.02
N ALA A 90 4.50 -10.47 18.61
CA ALA A 90 3.22 -9.85 18.33
C ALA A 90 3.14 -9.39 16.87
N LEU A 91 4.22 -8.79 16.32
CA LEU A 91 4.27 -8.38 14.92
C LEU A 91 4.15 -9.56 13.96
N GLN A 92 4.82 -10.69 14.25
CA GLN A 92 4.63 -11.92 13.47
C GLN A 92 3.19 -12.46 13.59
N GLY A 93 2.55 -12.29 14.76
CA GLY A 93 1.13 -12.57 14.94
C GLY A 93 0.26 -11.78 13.98
N LYS A 94 0.50 -10.47 13.84
CA LYS A 94 -0.23 -9.59 12.92
C LYS A 94 -0.14 -10.02 11.46
N LEU A 95 1.02 -10.52 11.01
CA LEU A 95 1.16 -11.07 9.65
C LEU A 95 0.31 -12.33 9.47
N ARG A 96 0.27 -13.22 10.48
CA ARG A 96 -0.59 -14.41 10.42
C ARG A 96 -2.08 -14.03 10.42
N ASP A 97 -2.47 -13.05 11.24
CA ASP A 97 -3.84 -12.54 11.28
C ASP A 97 -4.26 -11.94 9.92
N LEU A 98 -3.34 -11.22 9.25
CA LEU A 98 -3.58 -10.70 7.90
C LEU A 98 -3.76 -11.84 6.88
N GLN A 99 -2.91 -12.88 6.94
CA GLN A 99 -3.03 -14.06 6.07
C GLN A 99 -4.36 -14.80 6.29
N ALA A 100 -4.76 -14.98 7.55
CA ALA A 100 -6.03 -15.60 7.90
C ALA A 100 -7.22 -14.77 7.39
N LEU A 101 -7.21 -13.46 7.63
CA LEU A 101 -8.24 -12.54 7.13
C LEU A 101 -8.39 -12.62 5.60
N MET A 102 -7.26 -12.66 4.87
CA MET A 102 -7.32 -12.76 3.41
C MET A 102 -7.87 -14.13 2.96
N GLY A 103 -7.60 -15.19 3.69
CA GLY A 103 -8.23 -16.49 3.49
C GLY A 103 -9.74 -16.44 3.67
N ASP A 104 -10.23 -15.81 4.75
CA ASP A 104 -11.65 -15.63 5.05
C ASP A 104 -12.37 -14.76 3.99
N LEU A 105 -11.66 -13.83 3.37
CA LEU A 105 -12.17 -13.01 2.26
C LEU A 105 -12.07 -13.72 0.89
N GLY A 106 -11.71 -14.99 0.86
CA GLY A 106 -11.64 -15.79 -0.38
C GLY A 106 -10.37 -15.60 -1.18
N LEU A 107 -9.33 -15.05 -0.57
CA LEU A 107 -8.02 -14.79 -1.20
C LEU A 107 -6.88 -15.53 -0.45
N PRO A 108 -6.96 -16.87 -0.29
CA PRO A 108 -5.92 -17.62 0.39
C PRO A 108 -4.60 -17.53 -0.38
N GLY A 109 -3.48 -17.41 0.33
CA GLY A 109 -2.16 -17.34 -0.29
C GLY A 109 -1.85 -16.03 -1.04
N SER A 110 -2.67 -14.98 -0.88
CA SER A 110 -2.47 -13.68 -1.54
C SER A 110 -1.47 -12.76 -0.83
N VAL A 111 -0.98 -13.13 0.35
CA VAL A 111 -0.10 -12.29 1.17
C VAL A 111 1.35 -12.74 1.07
N VAL A 112 2.24 -11.83 0.67
CA VAL A 112 3.69 -11.99 0.78
C VAL A 112 4.14 -11.35 2.09
N PRO A 113 4.60 -12.12 3.09
CA PRO A 113 5.12 -11.56 4.33
C PRO A 113 6.54 -11.05 4.14
N MET A 114 6.84 -9.86 4.64
CA MET A 114 8.18 -9.28 4.71
C MET A 114 8.50 -8.92 6.17
N PRO A 115 9.07 -9.86 6.93
CA PRO A 115 9.45 -9.61 8.32
C PRO A 115 10.72 -8.78 8.47
N ASP A 116 11.61 -8.81 7.47
CA ASP A 116 12.92 -8.19 7.53
C ASP A 116 12.89 -6.74 7.05
N GLU A 117 13.64 -5.87 7.71
CA GLU A 117 13.63 -4.41 7.48
C GLU A 117 14.16 -4.02 6.09
N ALA A 118 15.22 -4.68 5.60
CA ALA A 118 15.87 -4.30 4.35
C ALA A 118 14.93 -4.43 3.12
N PRO A 119 14.22 -5.56 2.88
CA PRO A 119 13.25 -5.63 1.79
C PRO A 119 12.07 -4.67 1.96
N GLN A 120 11.60 -4.45 3.20
CA GLN A 120 10.55 -3.45 3.46
C GLN A 120 10.99 -2.06 3.02
N LYS A 121 12.18 -1.62 3.43
CA LYS A 121 12.75 -0.32 3.07
C LYS A 121 12.85 -0.16 1.55
N ASN A 122 13.37 -1.17 0.87
CA ASN A 122 13.50 -1.14 -0.58
C ASN A 122 12.13 -0.99 -1.28
N LEU A 123 11.11 -1.69 -0.80
CA LEU A 123 9.76 -1.58 -1.37
C LEU A 123 9.13 -0.21 -1.10
N TRP A 124 9.34 0.36 0.09
CA TRP A 124 8.92 1.73 0.39
C TRP A 124 9.61 2.77 -0.49
N GLU A 125 10.89 2.58 -0.85
CA GLU A 125 11.58 3.47 -1.80
C GLU A 125 10.96 3.40 -3.20
N VAL A 126 10.55 2.21 -3.67
CA VAL A 126 9.79 2.08 -4.93
C VAL A 126 8.48 2.88 -4.85
N ARG A 127 7.72 2.74 -3.73
CA ARG A 127 6.46 3.47 -3.53
C ARG A 127 6.68 4.99 -3.52
N LYS A 128 7.70 5.48 -2.83
CA LYS A 128 8.06 6.92 -2.79
C LYS A 128 8.48 7.46 -4.15
N ALA A 129 9.17 6.65 -4.95
CA ALA A 129 9.57 7.04 -6.30
C ALA A 129 8.40 7.12 -7.30
N GLY A 130 7.20 6.71 -6.91
CA GLY A 130 6.03 6.59 -7.77
C GLY A 130 5.74 7.86 -8.58
N LEU A 131 5.71 9.03 -7.96
CA LEU A 131 5.50 10.29 -8.65
C LEU A 131 6.57 10.52 -9.73
N ASN A 132 7.85 10.33 -9.40
CA ASN A 132 8.95 10.50 -10.36
C ASN A 132 8.86 9.50 -11.52
N ILE A 133 8.46 8.25 -11.23
CA ILE A 133 8.24 7.21 -12.23
C ILE A 133 7.13 7.64 -13.20
N MET A 134 5.99 8.10 -12.68
CA MET A 134 4.86 8.57 -13.49
C MET A 134 5.21 9.81 -14.32
N MET A 135 5.92 10.77 -13.74
CA MET A 135 6.35 11.98 -14.44
C MET A 135 7.44 11.74 -15.48
N SER A 136 8.13 10.57 -15.43
CA SER A 136 9.13 10.15 -16.42
C SER A 136 8.55 9.51 -17.68
N LEU A 137 7.22 9.28 -17.73
CA LEU A 137 6.56 8.74 -18.92
C LEU A 137 6.86 9.62 -20.15
N LYS A 138 7.15 8.97 -21.29
CA LYS A 138 7.44 9.65 -22.57
C LYS A 138 6.14 10.25 -23.12
N GLY A 139 6.28 11.43 -23.76
CA GLY A 139 5.17 12.15 -24.37
C GLY A 139 4.77 13.41 -23.59
N ASP A 140 3.91 14.23 -24.21
CA ASP A 140 3.47 15.51 -23.66
C ASP A 140 2.30 15.35 -22.65
N GLY A 141 1.57 14.23 -22.74
CA GLY A 141 0.51 13.89 -21.80
C GLY A 141 1.07 13.46 -20.46
N LYS A 142 1.08 14.36 -19.47
CA LYS A 142 1.43 14.04 -18.08
C LYS A 142 0.16 13.89 -17.25
N PRO A 143 0.15 12.98 -16.28
CA PRO A 143 -0.97 12.90 -15.34
C PRO A 143 -1.16 14.24 -14.64
N VAL A 144 -2.39 14.72 -14.59
CA VAL A 144 -2.78 15.93 -13.86
C VAL A 144 -3.41 15.52 -12.55
N SER A 145 -2.82 15.99 -11.48
CA SER A 145 -3.29 15.79 -10.12
C SER A 145 -4.40 16.78 -9.80
N PHE A 146 -5.67 16.35 -9.68
CA PHE A 146 -6.79 17.26 -9.42
C PHE A 146 -7.91 16.68 -8.53
N ILE A 147 -8.00 15.37 -8.38
CA ILE A 147 -8.97 14.67 -7.49
C ILE A 147 -8.17 13.68 -6.62
N GLU A 148 -7.46 14.18 -5.61
CA GLU A 148 -6.53 13.37 -4.83
C GLU A 148 -6.93 13.24 -3.37
N ASP A 149 -7.36 14.32 -2.75
CA ASP A 149 -7.54 14.38 -1.30
C ASP A 149 -9.00 14.15 -0.89
N CYS A 150 -9.66 13.16 -1.49
CA CYS A 150 -11.01 12.78 -1.13
C CYS A 150 -11.00 11.77 0.01
N ALA A 151 -11.41 12.20 1.20
CA ALA A 151 -11.64 11.30 2.33
C ALA A 151 -13.02 10.63 2.17
N VAL A 152 -13.01 9.31 1.99
CA VAL A 152 -14.22 8.49 1.82
C VAL A 152 -14.28 7.46 2.96
N PRO A 153 -15.45 7.23 3.60
CA PRO A 153 -15.61 6.12 4.54
C PRO A 153 -15.23 4.80 3.88
N LEU A 154 -14.48 3.96 4.61
CA LEU A 154 -13.87 2.75 4.02
C LEU A 154 -14.91 1.76 3.45
N GLU A 155 -16.11 1.72 4.00
CA GLU A 155 -17.22 0.91 3.48
C GLU A 155 -17.69 1.33 2.09
N HIS A 156 -17.47 2.59 1.71
CA HIS A 156 -17.85 3.14 0.40
C HIS A 156 -16.67 3.28 -0.56
N LEU A 157 -15.44 2.94 -0.12
CA LEU A 157 -14.23 3.19 -0.89
C LEU A 157 -14.22 2.45 -2.24
N ALA A 158 -14.69 1.21 -2.26
CA ALA A 158 -14.76 0.42 -3.51
C ALA A 158 -15.75 1.02 -4.52
N ASP A 159 -16.95 1.41 -4.06
CA ASP A 159 -17.96 2.01 -4.93
C ASP A 159 -17.55 3.40 -5.42
N TYR A 160 -16.89 4.18 -4.55
CA TYR A 160 -16.33 5.48 -4.91
C TYR A 160 -15.27 5.36 -6.03
N THR A 161 -14.36 4.41 -5.90
CA THR A 161 -13.29 4.24 -6.90
C THR A 161 -13.83 3.70 -8.23
N ASP A 162 -14.86 2.86 -8.23
CA ASP A 162 -15.52 2.43 -9.44
C ASP A 162 -16.20 3.61 -10.14
N ALA A 163 -16.96 4.44 -9.40
CA ALA A 163 -17.63 5.61 -9.95
C ALA A 163 -16.63 6.62 -10.55
N LEU A 164 -15.44 6.79 -9.97
CA LEU A 164 -14.38 7.63 -10.54
C LEU A 164 -13.81 7.10 -11.87
N THR A 165 -13.83 5.79 -12.08
CA THR A 165 -13.32 5.18 -13.31
C THR A 165 -14.33 5.15 -14.44
N GLU A 166 -15.61 5.41 -14.16
CA GLU A 166 -16.69 5.49 -15.15
C GLU A 166 -16.86 6.89 -15.77
N VAL A 167 -16.20 7.91 -15.21
CA VAL A 167 -16.25 9.30 -15.69
C VAL A 167 -15.15 9.58 -16.70
#